data_aae1d49df00b4e16dbb91e0cae48f2a7
#
_entry.id   aae1d49df00b4e16dbb91e0cae48f2a7
#
_cell.length_a   1.000
_cell.length_b   1.000
_cell.length_c   1.000
_cell.angle_alpha   90.00
_cell.angle_beta   90.00
_cell.angle_gamma   90.00
#
_symmetry.space_group_name_H-M   'P 1'
#
loop_
_entity.id
_entity.type
_entity.pdbx_description
1 polymer ?
#
loop_
_entity_poly.entity_id
_entity_poly.type
_entity_poly.pdbx_seq_one_letter_code
_entity_poly.pdbx_strand_id
1 'polypeptide(L)'
;MKVAVVGATGMVGQVMLRVLEERNLPITELIPVASERSVGNKVKFKDKEFTIVSMDDAIAVKPEIAIFSAGGNTSLEFAPKFAEVGTVVIDNSSAWRMDPTKKLVVPEINANVLTKEDKIIANPNCSTIQLVMVLHPLNIKYDIKRVVVSTYQSVTGTGKAAVDQLNSEIKGENPEKVYPYQIFKNALPHCDVFSDDDYTKEEIKLMKEPKKIMGDDTFNLTATAVRVPVQGGHSESVNIEFENEFDLEEVRNILSETPGVTLQDDVKNNHYPMPLYSEGKDDVFVGRIRRDLSQPKTLNLWIVADNLRKGAATNAVQIAEYLVANNLV
;
A
#
# COMPACT_ATOMS: atom_id res chain seq x y z
N MET A 1 -1.57 25.09 3.08
CA MET A 1 -1.54 24.27 4.30
C MET A 1 -0.13 23.78 4.58
N LYS A 2 0.23 23.51 5.83
CA LYS A 2 1.49 22.90 6.24
C LYS A 2 1.35 21.39 6.24
N VAL A 3 2.31 20.69 5.65
CA VAL A 3 2.30 19.22 5.59
C VAL A 3 3.62 18.68 6.12
N ALA A 4 3.57 17.84 7.13
CA ALA A 4 4.73 17.11 7.60
C ALA A 4 4.84 15.75 6.89
N VAL A 5 6.06 15.37 6.50
CA VAL A 5 6.38 14.03 5.97
C VAL A 5 7.37 13.39 6.93
N VAL A 6 6.88 12.44 7.72
CA VAL A 6 7.67 11.73 8.73
C VAL A 6 8.27 10.47 8.11
N GLY A 7 9.59 10.34 8.20
CA GLY A 7 10.37 9.34 7.46
C GLY A 7 10.76 9.80 6.06
N ALA A 8 10.91 11.12 5.84
CA ALA A 8 11.16 11.73 4.54
C ALA A 8 12.41 11.22 3.80
N THR A 9 13.39 10.66 4.50
CA THR A 9 14.62 10.07 3.92
C THR A 9 14.50 8.61 3.51
N GLY A 10 13.43 7.94 3.95
CA GLY A 10 13.16 6.53 3.62
C GLY A 10 12.67 6.37 2.17
N MET A 11 12.67 5.12 1.66
CA MET A 11 12.23 4.83 0.29
C MET A 11 10.80 5.32 0.04
N VAL A 12 9.85 4.97 0.89
CA VAL A 12 8.44 5.42 0.78
C VAL A 12 8.35 6.94 0.97
N GLY A 13 9.10 7.52 1.91
CA GLY A 13 9.14 8.97 2.14
C GLY A 13 9.59 9.76 0.91
N GLN A 14 10.61 9.27 0.20
CA GLN A 14 11.07 9.87 -1.06
C GLN A 14 10.03 9.76 -2.20
N VAL A 15 9.32 8.61 -2.28
CA VAL A 15 8.20 8.47 -3.22
C VAL A 15 7.05 9.41 -2.83
N MET A 16 6.78 9.55 -1.54
CA MET A 16 5.73 10.44 -1.03
C MET A 16 5.98 11.90 -1.40
N LEU A 17 7.22 12.37 -1.27
CA LEU A 17 7.59 13.73 -1.71
C LEU A 17 7.32 13.92 -3.20
N ARG A 18 7.68 12.95 -4.05
CA ARG A 18 7.40 12.99 -5.49
C ARG A 18 5.90 13.00 -5.80
N VAL A 19 5.14 12.12 -5.15
CA VAL A 19 3.67 12.06 -5.34
C VAL A 19 2.99 13.35 -4.89
N LEU A 20 3.44 13.97 -3.79
CA LEU A 20 2.95 15.28 -3.35
C LEU A 20 3.25 16.40 -4.38
N GLU A 21 4.39 16.32 -5.09
CA GLU A 21 4.71 17.25 -6.18
C GLU A 21 3.79 17.04 -7.39
N GLU A 22 3.59 15.78 -7.80
CA GLU A 22 2.80 15.38 -8.98
C GLU A 22 1.31 15.72 -8.82
N ARG A 23 0.76 15.51 -7.60
CA ARG A 23 -0.69 15.63 -7.34
C ARG A 23 -1.16 17.03 -6.91
N ASN A 24 -0.26 17.99 -6.82
CA ASN A 24 -0.59 19.41 -6.63
C ASN A 24 -1.45 19.76 -5.41
N LEU A 25 -1.27 19.06 -4.27
CA LEU A 25 -1.88 19.50 -3.01
C LEU A 25 -1.48 20.96 -2.69
N PRO A 26 -2.36 21.78 -2.10
CA PRO A 26 -2.12 23.19 -1.82
C PRO A 26 -1.16 23.39 -0.63
N ILE A 27 0.05 22.82 -0.75
CA ILE A 27 1.09 22.87 0.28
C ILE A 27 1.76 24.23 0.23
N THR A 28 1.65 24.98 1.32
CA THR A 28 2.35 26.27 1.51
C THR A 28 3.69 26.09 2.22
N GLU A 29 3.80 25.06 3.07
CA GLU A 29 5.01 24.74 3.81
C GLU A 29 5.15 23.22 3.94
N LEU A 30 6.29 22.67 3.50
CA LEU A 30 6.68 21.28 3.71
C LEU A 30 7.57 21.19 4.94
N ILE A 31 7.28 20.23 5.83
CA ILE A 31 8.04 19.96 7.04
C ILE A 31 8.57 18.52 6.95
N PRO A 32 9.77 18.30 6.38
CA PRO A 32 10.35 16.97 6.31
C PRO A 32 10.92 16.58 7.69
N VAL A 33 10.53 15.40 8.15
CA VAL A 33 10.96 14.85 9.44
C VAL A 33 11.66 13.51 9.20
N ALA A 34 12.78 13.30 9.89
CA ALA A 34 13.48 12.02 9.87
C ALA A 34 14.17 11.77 11.24
N SER A 35 14.97 10.68 11.32
CA SER A 35 15.71 10.37 12.55
C SER A 35 16.69 11.50 12.92
N GLU A 36 17.05 11.58 14.20
CA GLU A 36 18.01 12.57 14.74
C GLU A 36 19.31 12.65 13.92
N ARG A 37 19.78 11.53 13.36
CA ARG A 37 20.98 11.49 12.50
C ARG A 37 20.84 12.29 11.20
N SER A 38 19.61 12.56 10.79
CA SER A 38 19.29 13.24 9.53
C SER A 38 18.88 14.70 9.75
N VAL A 39 18.65 15.13 10.98
CA VAL A 39 18.29 16.52 11.32
C VAL A 39 19.37 17.46 10.81
N GLY A 40 18.96 18.56 10.18
CA GLY A 40 19.84 19.54 9.56
C GLY A 40 20.22 19.21 8.11
N ASN A 41 20.07 17.95 7.65
CA ASN A 41 20.22 17.62 6.23
C ASN A 41 19.05 18.19 5.43
N LYS A 42 19.18 18.20 4.11
CA LYS A 42 18.17 18.76 3.21
C LYS A 42 17.52 17.70 2.36
N VAL A 43 16.23 17.90 2.08
CA VAL A 43 15.49 17.18 1.03
C VAL A 43 15.00 18.18 -0.01
N LYS A 44 14.94 17.74 -1.27
CA LYS A 44 14.40 18.52 -2.36
C LYS A 44 12.90 18.26 -2.48
N PHE A 45 12.11 19.33 -2.62
CA PHE A 45 10.69 19.27 -2.92
C PHE A 45 10.35 20.44 -3.86
N LYS A 46 9.79 20.12 -5.03
CA LYS A 46 9.69 21.06 -6.14
C LYS A 46 11.09 21.64 -6.44
N ASP A 47 11.20 22.91 -6.66
CA ASP A 47 12.49 23.57 -6.95
C ASP A 47 13.20 24.13 -5.70
N LYS A 48 12.80 23.67 -4.50
CA LYS A 48 13.32 24.19 -3.22
C LYS A 48 13.94 23.08 -2.38
N GLU A 49 14.88 23.48 -1.53
CA GLU A 49 15.43 22.61 -0.49
C GLU A 49 14.77 22.92 0.86
N PHE A 50 14.41 21.86 1.58
CA PHE A 50 13.82 21.95 2.91
C PHE A 50 14.72 21.23 3.92
N THR A 51 14.97 21.88 5.03
CA THR A 51 15.79 21.30 6.12
C THR A 51 14.96 20.29 6.90
N ILE A 52 15.52 19.11 7.11
CA ILE A 52 14.92 18.06 7.95
C ILE A 52 14.94 18.53 9.40
N VAL A 53 13.81 18.44 10.07
CA VAL A 53 13.62 18.80 11.48
C VAL A 53 13.38 17.58 12.35
N SER A 54 13.45 17.77 13.66
CA SER A 54 13.08 16.75 14.66
C SER A 54 11.57 16.56 14.73
N MET A 55 11.13 15.49 15.42
CA MET A 55 9.70 15.24 15.69
C MET A 55 9.09 16.37 16.52
N ASP A 56 9.80 16.80 17.57
CA ASP A 56 9.30 17.82 18.49
C ASP A 56 9.16 19.19 17.80
N ASP A 57 10.13 19.56 16.95
CA ASP A 57 10.04 20.78 16.16
C ASP A 57 8.86 20.73 15.18
N ALA A 58 8.64 19.57 14.53
CA ALA A 58 7.51 19.40 13.62
C ALA A 58 6.15 19.49 14.34
N ILE A 59 6.02 18.91 15.55
CA ILE A 59 4.82 19.04 16.39
C ILE A 59 4.59 20.49 16.79
N ALA A 60 5.65 21.22 17.16
CA ALA A 60 5.56 22.63 17.55
C ALA A 60 5.05 23.55 16.43
N VAL A 61 5.33 23.20 15.16
CA VAL A 61 4.82 23.92 13.97
C VAL A 61 3.32 23.71 13.77
N LYS A 62 2.73 22.65 14.33
CA LYS A 62 1.30 22.26 14.20
C LYS A 62 0.87 22.15 12.74
N PRO A 63 1.43 21.24 11.94
CA PRO A 63 0.98 21.05 10.56
C PRO A 63 -0.48 20.60 10.53
N GLU A 64 -1.21 20.95 9.47
CA GLU A 64 -2.59 20.47 9.29
C GLU A 64 -2.63 18.98 9.03
N ILE A 65 -1.66 18.45 8.25
CA ILE A 65 -1.54 17.02 7.93
C ILE A 65 -0.10 16.56 8.22
N ALA A 66 0.03 15.35 8.79
CA ALA A 66 1.30 14.65 8.91
C ALA A 66 1.18 13.25 8.29
N ILE A 67 2.01 12.95 7.28
CA ILE A 67 2.03 11.65 6.63
C ILE A 67 3.23 10.86 7.17
N PHE A 68 2.95 9.72 7.82
CA PHE A 68 3.94 8.92 8.53
C PHE A 68 4.40 7.72 7.71
N SER A 69 5.72 7.56 7.61
CA SER A 69 6.39 6.39 7.01
C SER A 69 7.68 6.08 7.77
N ALA A 70 7.61 5.97 9.10
CA ALA A 70 8.76 5.80 9.99
C ALA A 70 8.66 4.56 10.89
N GLY A 71 7.76 3.61 10.56
CA GLY A 71 7.56 2.37 11.30
C GLY A 71 6.60 2.48 12.49
N GLY A 72 6.12 1.32 12.96
CA GLY A 72 5.03 1.23 13.93
C GLY A 72 5.35 1.83 15.29
N ASN A 73 6.53 1.58 15.83
CA ASN A 73 6.92 2.13 17.14
C ASN A 73 6.93 3.66 17.15
N THR A 74 7.50 4.27 16.10
CA THR A 74 7.49 5.72 15.93
C THR A 74 6.06 6.26 15.80
N SER A 75 5.21 5.56 15.07
CA SER A 75 3.82 5.97 14.92
C SER A 75 3.04 5.87 16.24
N LEU A 76 3.20 4.80 16.99
CA LEU A 76 2.55 4.65 18.31
C LEU A 76 2.96 5.75 19.29
N GLU A 77 4.23 6.19 19.25
CA GLU A 77 4.74 7.22 20.13
C GLU A 77 4.32 8.64 19.72
N PHE A 78 4.41 8.97 18.42
CA PHE A 78 4.29 10.35 17.96
C PHE A 78 2.96 10.70 17.29
N ALA A 79 2.25 9.76 16.68
CA ALA A 79 0.97 10.08 16.04
C ALA A 79 -0.06 10.67 17.03
N PRO A 80 -0.19 10.17 18.28
CA PRO A 80 -1.04 10.81 19.28
C PRO A 80 -0.62 12.25 19.60
N LYS A 81 0.69 12.53 19.72
CA LYS A 81 1.21 13.88 20.03
C LYS A 81 0.89 14.89 18.90
N PHE A 82 0.96 14.45 17.63
CA PHE A 82 0.49 15.28 16.51
C PHE A 82 -1.02 15.49 16.56
N ALA A 83 -1.79 14.46 16.86
CA ALA A 83 -3.25 14.55 16.99
C ALA A 83 -3.69 15.51 18.09
N GLU A 84 -2.99 15.53 19.23
CA GLU A 84 -3.25 16.42 20.36
C GLU A 84 -3.11 17.91 20.00
N VAL A 85 -2.24 18.25 19.06
CA VAL A 85 -2.08 19.65 18.59
C VAL A 85 -3.00 19.98 17.42
N GLY A 86 -3.91 19.05 17.04
CA GLY A 86 -4.93 19.23 16.01
C GLY A 86 -4.54 18.69 14.61
N THR A 87 -3.32 18.19 14.43
CA THR A 87 -2.85 17.60 13.17
C THR A 87 -3.60 16.32 12.83
N VAL A 88 -4.00 16.15 11.58
CA VAL A 88 -4.48 14.85 11.07
C VAL A 88 -3.29 14.02 10.61
N VAL A 89 -3.12 12.85 11.20
CA VAL A 89 -2.05 11.89 10.88
C VAL A 89 -2.57 10.83 9.91
N ILE A 90 -1.85 10.61 8.82
CA ILE A 90 -2.07 9.50 7.88
C ILE A 90 -0.88 8.55 8.02
N ASP A 91 -1.10 7.36 8.56
CA ASP A 91 -0.02 6.45 8.94
C ASP A 91 0.10 5.24 8.03
N ASN A 92 1.28 5.06 7.40
CA ASN A 92 1.59 3.90 6.56
C ASN A 92 2.03 2.65 7.34
N SER A 93 2.27 2.77 8.66
CA SER A 93 2.66 1.60 9.45
C SER A 93 1.47 0.68 9.75
N SER A 94 1.74 -0.48 10.32
CA SER A 94 0.69 -1.40 10.76
C SER A 94 0.09 -1.05 12.12
N ALA A 95 0.59 0.00 12.80
CA ALA A 95 0.26 0.30 14.20
C ALA A 95 -1.25 0.47 14.46
N TRP A 96 -1.96 1.14 13.57
CA TRP A 96 -3.35 1.54 13.77
C TRP A 96 -4.36 0.77 12.89
N ARG A 97 -3.88 -0.07 11.96
CA ARG A 97 -4.74 -0.68 10.95
C ARG A 97 -5.88 -1.51 11.52
N MET A 98 -5.59 -2.28 12.58
CA MET A 98 -6.60 -3.14 13.23
C MET A 98 -7.19 -2.55 14.51
N ASP A 99 -6.81 -1.32 14.87
CA ASP A 99 -7.48 -0.58 15.94
C ASP A 99 -8.93 -0.28 15.54
N PRO A 100 -9.94 -0.73 16.29
CA PRO A 100 -11.35 -0.54 15.94
C PRO A 100 -11.79 0.94 15.96
N THR A 101 -11.04 1.80 16.64
CA THR A 101 -11.32 3.24 16.72
C THR A 101 -10.70 4.04 15.58
N LYS A 102 -9.84 3.44 14.76
CA LYS A 102 -9.14 4.09 13.66
C LYS A 102 -9.66 3.61 12.32
N LYS A 103 -9.84 4.54 11.39
CA LYS A 103 -10.27 4.22 10.02
C LYS A 103 -9.10 3.66 9.22
N LEU A 104 -9.34 2.60 8.47
CA LEU A 104 -8.40 1.99 7.51
C LEU A 104 -8.92 2.30 6.11
N VAL A 105 -8.21 3.11 5.32
CA VAL A 105 -8.81 3.79 4.17
C VAL A 105 -8.10 3.52 2.85
N VAL A 106 -8.87 3.10 1.86
CA VAL A 106 -8.55 3.17 0.43
C VAL A 106 -9.56 4.14 -0.19
N PRO A 107 -9.12 5.33 -0.66
CA PRO A 107 -10.03 6.42 -1.02
C PRO A 107 -11.10 6.05 -2.03
N GLU A 108 -10.79 5.23 -3.01
CA GLU A 108 -11.74 4.77 -4.04
C GLU A 108 -12.84 3.86 -3.49
N ILE A 109 -12.66 3.32 -2.27
CA ILE A 109 -13.59 2.35 -1.68
C ILE A 109 -14.38 2.98 -0.53
N ASN A 110 -13.70 3.58 0.44
CA ASN A 110 -14.32 3.90 1.71
C ASN A 110 -13.92 5.27 2.32
N ALA A 111 -13.42 6.23 1.54
CA ALA A 111 -13.06 7.54 2.09
C ALA A 111 -14.24 8.28 2.73
N ASN A 112 -15.47 7.95 2.32
CA ASN A 112 -16.71 8.52 2.88
C ASN A 112 -16.96 8.20 4.37
N VAL A 113 -16.18 7.27 4.96
CA VAL A 113 -16.26 7.00 6.42
C VAL A 113 -15.48 8.02 7.26
N LEU A 114 -14.69 8.88 6.62
CA LEU A 114 -13.86 9.89 7.30
C LEU A 114 -14.67 11.09 7.75
N THR A 115 -14.35 11.56 8.94
CA THR A 115 -14.97 12.72 9.61
C THR A 115 -13.89 13.66 10.17
N LYS A 116 -14.29 14.83 10.68
CA LYS A 116 -13.35 15.80 11.32
C LYS A 116 -12.73 15.28 12.62
N GLU A 117 -13.36 14.31 13.24
CA GLU A 117 -12.94 13.70 14.50
C GLU A 117 -11.81 12.68 14.29
N ASP A 118 -11.63 12.20 13.05
CA ASP A 118 -10.58 11.22 12.72
C ASP A 118 -9.21 11.90 12.64
N LYS A 119 -8.48 11.90 13.75
CA LYS A 119 -7.14 12.52 13.84
C LYS A 119 -5.98 11.56 13.55
N ILE A 120 -6.23 10.25 13.54
CA ILE A 120 -5.27 9.23 13.11
C ILE A 120 -5.97 8.29 12.15
N ILE A 121 -5.51 8.26 10.90
CA ILE A 121 -6.07 7.48 9.80
C ILE A 121 -5.01 6.46 9.35
N ALA A 122 -5.35 5.20 9.28
CA ALA A 122 -4.44 4.15 8.84
C ALA A 122 -4.47 3.98 7.32
N ASN A 123 -3.28 3.95 6.72
CA ASN A 123 -3.06 3.56 5.34
C ASN A 123 -2.81 2.04 5.29
N PRO A 124 -3.54 1.27 4.46
CA PRO A 124 -3.44 -0.18 4.47
C PRO A 124 -2.08 -0.74 4.00
N ASN A 125 -1.93 -2.05 4.15
CA ASN A 125 -0.80 -2.80 3.59
C ASN A 125 -0.78 -2.69 2.06
N CYS A 126 0.42 -2.68 1.47
CA CYS A 126 0.61 -2.48 0.02
C CYS A 126 -0.09 -3.55 -0.83
N SER A 127 -0.01 -4.81 -0.44
CA SER A 127 -0.71 -5.89 -1.11
C SER A 127 -2.22 -5.83 -0.86
N THR A 128 -2.65 -5.44 0.34
CA THR A 128 -4.08 -5.22 0.63
C THR A 128 -4.70 -4.17 -0.27
N ILE A 129 -4.03 -3.02 -0.49
CA ILE A 129 -4.58 -1.92 -1.29
C ILE A 129 -4.90 -2.40 -2.71
N GLN A 130 -3.93 -3.04 -3.39
CA GLN A 130 -4.15 -3.50 -4.76
C GLN A 130 -5.21 -4.61 -4.84
N LEU A 131 -5.26 -5.49 -3.84
CA LEU A 131 -6.25 -6.58 -3.77
C LEU A 131 -7.67 -6.03 -3.63
N VAL A 132 -7.93 -5.12 -2.67
CA VAL A 132 -9.29 -4.62 -2.43
C VAL A 132 -9.82 -3.73 -3.55
N MET A 133 -8.95 -3.05 -4.30
CA MET A 133 -9.34 -2.30 -5.50
C MET A 133 -10.02 -3.18 -6.55
N VAL A 134 -9.69 -4.46 -6.57
CA VAL A 134 -10.28 -5.47 -7.46
C VAL A 134 -11.42 -6.23 -6.79
N LEU A 135 -11.26 -6.63 -5.52
CA LEU A 135 -12.29 -7.39 -4.82
C LEU A 135 -13.57 -6.57 -4.60
N HIS A 136 -13.45 -5.31 -4.22
CA HIS A 136 -14.60 -4.50 -3.82
C HIS A 136 -15.69 -4.36 -4.90
N PRO A 137 -15.38 -3.92 -6.14
CA PRO A 137 -16.39 -3.80 -7.20
C PRO A 137 -16.99 -5.17 -7.58
N LEU A 138 -16.22 -6.24 -7.51
CA LEU A 138 -16.72 -7.59 -7.79
C LEU A 138 -17.58 -8.13 -6.64
N ASN A 139 -17.28 -7.76 -5.39
CA ASN A 139 -18.08 -8.13 -4.23
C ASN A 139 -19.48 -7.50 -4.28
N ILE A 140 -19.55 -6.22 -4.62
CA ILE A 140 -20.85 -5.51 -4.78
C ILE A 140 -21.77 -6.21 -5.78
N LYS A 141 -21.20 -6.80 -6.83
CA LYS A 141 -21.99 -7.38 -7.92
C LYS A 141 -22.30 -8.87 -7.73
N TYR A 142 -21.34 -9.64 -7.20
CA TYR A 142 -21.39 -11.10 -7.25
C TYR A 142 -21.36 -11.79 -5.89
N ASP A 143 -21.20 -11.05 -4.79
CA ASP A 143 -21.06 -11.56 -3.42
C ASP A 143 -19.93 -12.58 -3.29
N ILE A 144 -18.78 -12.12 -2.80
CA ILE A 144 -17.61 -12.98 -2.63
C ILE A 144 -17.87 -13.96 -1.48
N LYS A 145 -17.64 -15.24 -1.74
CA LYS A 145 -17.69 -16.30 -0.74
C LYS A 145 -16.31 -16.64 -0.19
N ARG A 146 -15.32 -16.76 -1.08
CA ARG A 146 -13.96 -17.15 -0.71
C ARG A 146 -12.92 -16.56 -1.64
N VAL A 147 -11.78 -16.15 -1.07
CA VAL A 147 -10.60 -15.69 -1.81
C VAL A 147 -9.38 -16.53 -1.41
N VAL A 148 -8.62 -16.97 -2.39
CA VAL A 148 -7.27 -17.51 -2.21
C VAL A 148 -6.31 -16.59 -2.94
N VAL A 149 -5.34 -16.02 -2.23
CA VAL A 149 -4.34 -15.13 -2.80
C VAL A 149 -2.93 -15.64 -2.54
N SER A 150 -2.12 -15.71 -3.59
CA SER A 150 -0.67 -15.88 -3.49
C SER A 150 -0.01 -14.61 -4.00
N THR A 151 0.81 -13.97 -3.16
CA THR A 151 1.52 -12.75 -3.54
C THR A 151 2.94 -13.07 -3.99
N TYR A 152 3.44 -12.28 -4.94
CA TYR A 152 4.81 -12.30 -5.44
C TYR A 152 5.36 -10.90 -5.23
N GLN A 153 5.98 -10.70 -4.06
CA GLN A 153 6.32 -9.36 -3.56
C GLN A 153 7.75 -8.96 -3.89
N SER A 154 7.89 -7.75 -4.40
CA SER A 154 9.16 -7.06 -4.65
C SER A 154 9.95 -6.87 -3.36
N VAL A 155 11.28 -6.87 -3.46
CA VAL A 155 12.19 -6.61 -2.34
C VAL A 155 12.06 -5.19 -1.77
N THR A 156 11.55 -4.24 -2.56
CA THR A 156 11.32 -2.85 -2.12
C THR A 156 10.35 -2.76 -0.94
N GLY A 157 9.42 -3.72 -0.80
CA GLY A 157 8.51 -3.80 0.34
C GLY A 157 9.20 -4.03 1.70
N THR A 158 10.42 -4.60 1.69
CA THR A 158 11.26 -4.75 2.89
C THR A 158 12.15 -3.52 3.13
N GLY A 159 12.37 -2.71 2.11
CA GLY A 159 13.14 -1.48 2.18
C GLY A 159 14.53 -1.55 1.53
N LYS A 160 15.31 -0.47 1.68
CA LYS A 160 16.57 -0.27 0.98
C LYS A 160 17.58 -1.41 1.20
N ALA A 161 17.73 -1.89 2.43
CA ALA A 161 18.69 -2.95 2.75
C ALA A 161 18.43 -4.25 1.96
N ALA A 162 17.15 -4.59 1.70
CA ALA A 162 16.79 -5.75 0.89
C ALA A 162 17.07 -5.53 -0.61
N VAL A 163 16.88 -4.30 -1.10
CA VAL A 163 17.29 -3.92 -2.47
C VAL A 163 18.82 -4.01 -2.62
N ASP A 164 19.55 -3.52 -1.63
CA ASP A 164 21.02 -3.58 -1.62
C ASP A 164 21.50 -5.04 -1.57
N GLN A 165 20.88 -5.92 -0.76
CA GLN A 165 21.15 -7.35 -0.75
C GLN A 165 20.95 -7.97 -2.15
N LEU A 166 19.79 -7.76 -2.78
CA LEU A 166 19.53 -8.30 -4.12
C LEU A 166 20.58 -7.81 -5.14
N ASN A 167 20.89 -6.52 -5.14
CA ASN A 167 21.85 -5.93 -6.07
C ASN A 167 23.28 -6.49 -5.88
N SER A 168 23.70 -6.72 -4.64
CA SER A 168 24.99 -7.35 -4.34
C SER A 168 25.03 -8.82 -4.75
N GLU A 169 23.96 -9.57 -4.47
CA GLU A 169 23.84 -10.98 -4.90
C GLU A 169 23.85 -11.13 -6.43
N ILE A 170 23.23 -10.19 -7.17
CA ILE A 170 23.31 -10.15 -8.66
C ILE A 170 24.75 -10.00 -9.15
N LYS A 171 25.58 -9.23 -8.43
CA LYS A 171 27.00 -9.04 -8.75
C LYS A 171 27.89 -10.22 -8.30
N GLY A 172 27.33 -11.20 -7.60
CA GLY A 172 28.08 -12.33 -7.03
C GLY A 172 28.81 -11.98 -5.73
N GLU A 173 28.45 -10.88 -5.09
CA GLU A 173 28.95 -10.46 -3.78
C GLU A 173 28.23 -11.24 -2.65
N ASN A 174 28.80 -11.25 -1.44
CA ASN A 174 28.17 -11.83 -0.25
C ASN A 174 27.77 -10.71 0.73
N PRO A 175 26.60 -10.09 0.57
CA PRO A 175 26.14 -8.98 1.39
C PRO A 175 25.73 -9.43 2.80
N GLU A 176 25.56 -8.44 3.69
CA GLU A 176 24.79 -8.62 4.92
C GLU A 176 23.36 -9.05 4.54
N LYS A 177 22.88 -10.12 5.17
CA LYS A 177 21.58 -10.72 4.85
C LYS A 177 20.45 -10.06 5.62
N VAL A 178 19.50 -9.50 4.89
CA VAL A 178 18.21 -9.04 5.41
C VAL A 178 17.22 -10.21 5.41
N TYR A 179 17.25 -11.04 4.38
CA TYR A 179 16.50 -12.28 4.33
C TYR A 179 17.32 -13.45 4.89
N PRO A 180 16.67 -14.48 5.45
CA PRO A 180 17.38 -15.65 6.00
C PRO A 180 18.14 -16.44 4.92
N TYR A 181 17.72 -16.30 3.66
CA TYR A 181 18.32 -16.98 2.50
C TYR A 181 18.66 -15.99 1.39
N GLN A 182 19.47 -16.45 0.44
CA GLN A 182 19.69 -15.72 -0.82
C GLN A 182 18.35 -15.48 -1.51
N ILE A 183 18.15 -14.23 -1.98
CA ILE A 183 16.95 -13.87 -2.72
C ILE A 183 17.16 -13.96 -4.25
N PHE A 184 18.34 -13.64 -4.76
CA PHE A 184 18.64 -13.76 -6.19
C PHE A 184 18.50 -15.20 -6.65
N LYS A 185 17.77 -15.43 -7.76
CA LYS A 185 17.40 -16.76 -8.29
C LYS A 185 16.59 -17.62 -7.32
N ASN A 186 15.81 -17.02 -6.43
CA ASN A 186 15.04 -17.73 -5.43
C ASN A 186 13.65 -17.14 -5.27
N ALA A 187 12.76 -17.89 -4.61
CA ALA A 187 11.46 -17.43 -4.13
C ALA A 187 11.33 -17.85 -2.66
N LEU A 188 11.11 -16.89 -1.77
CA LEU A 188 11.01 -17.13 -0.35
C LEU A 188 9.54 -17.04 0.09
N PRO A 189 8.88 -18.14 0.49
CA PRO A 189 7.50 -18.11 1.00
C PRO A 189 7.48 -17.56 2.42
N HIS A 190 7.96 -16.34 2.59
CA HIS A 190 8.19 -15.70 3.88
C HIS A 190 8.29 -14.19 3.70
N CYS A 191 7.22 -13.48 4.08
CA CYS A 191 7.18 -12.03 4.17
C CYS A 191 6.75 -11.64 5.59
N ASP A 192 7.55 -10.79 6.29
CA ASP A 192 7.37 -10.43 7.70
C ASP A 192 7.65 -11.63 8.64
N VAL A 193 7.39 -11.53 9.94
CA VAL A 193 7.65 -12.57 10.93
C VAL A 193 6.50 -13.56 11.02
N PHE A 194 6.81 -14.81 11.38
CA PHE A 194 5.79 -15.83 11.64
C PHE A 194 5.05 -15.58 12.96
N SER A 195 3.79 -15.93 12.97
CA SER A 195 2.93 -16.02 14.15
C SER A 195 2.86 -17.47 14.67
N ASP A 196 2.21 -17.70 15.80
CA ASP A 196 2.12 -19.02 16.43
C ASP A 196 1.27 -20.04 15.63
N ASP A 197 0.50 -19.57 14.64
CA ASP A 197 -0.36 -20.37 13.76
C ASP A 197 0.29 -20.68 12.39
N ASP A 198 1.61 -20.51 12.29
CA ASP A 198 2.44 -20.71 11.09
C ASP A 198 2.16 -19.72 9.94
N TYR A 199 1.22 -18.80 10.11
CA TYR A 199 1.06 -17.68 9.18
C TYR A 199 2.06 -16.56 9.45
N THR A 200 2.49 -15.88 8.41
CA THR A 200 3.26 -14.63 8.60
C THR A 200 2.32 -13.45 8.92
N LYS A 201 2.83 -12.43 9.59
CA LYS A 201 2.07 -11.19 9.82
C LYS A 201 1.60 -10.55 8.52
N GLU A 202 2.34 -10.72 7.43
CA GLU A 202 1.92 -10.23 6.11
C GLU A 202 0.66 -10.94 5.60
N GLU A 203 0.59 -12.24 5.75
CA GLU A 203 -0.59 -13.04 5.39
C GLU A 203 -1.80 -12.70 6.27
N ILE A 204 -1.58 -12.48 7.57
CA ILE A 204 -2.63 -12.05 8.50
C ILE A 204 -3.21 -10.68 8.10
N LYS A 205 -2.38 -9.72 7.65
CA LYS A 205 -2.85 -8.43 7.12
C LYS A 205 -3.77 -8.64 5.91
N LEU A 206 -3.35 -9.47 4.95
CA LEU A 206 -4.16 -9.80 3.77
C LEU A 206 -5.49 -10.45 4.14
N MET A 207 -5.55 -11.25 5.21
CA MET A 207 -6.79 -11.89 5.65
C MET A 207 -7.75 -10.93 6.39
N LYS A 208 -7.23 -9.92 7.09
CA LYS A 208 -8.02 -9.06 7.99
C LYS A 208 -8.33 -7.68 7.44
N GLU A 209 -7.34 -7.03 6.83
CA GLU A 209 -7.50 -5.65 6.35
C GLU A 209 -8.58 -5.51 5.27
N PRO A 210 -8.70 -6.42 4.25
CA PRO A 210 -9.77 -6.33 3.25
C PRO A 210 -11.17 -6.28 3.85
N LYS A 211 -11.45 -7.11 4.84
CA LYS A 211 -12.73 -7.15 5.54
C LYS A 211 -13.07 -5.80 6.19
N LYS A 212 -12.10 -5.21 6.88
CA LYS A 212 -12.27 -3.90 7.53
C LYS A 212 -12.49 -2.77 6.50
N ILE A 213 -11.75 -2.77 5.40
CA ILE A 213 -11.86 -1.75 4.35
C ILE A 213 -13.21 -1.86 3.62
N MET A 214 -13.61 -3.07 3.25
CA MET A 214 -14.85 -3.32 2.53
C MET A 214 -16.09 -3.29 3.43
N GLY A 215 -15.89 -3.33 4.77
CA GLY A 215 -16.99 -3.40 5.74
C GLY A 215 -17.79 -4.70 5.65
N ASP A 216 -17.13 -5.79 5.26
CA ASP A 216 -17.74 -7.09 5.01
C ASP A 216 -16.87 -8.21 5.63
N ASP A 217 -17.42 -8.89 6.61
CA ASP A 217 -16.78 -10.01 7.30
C ASP A 217 -17.27 -11.38 6.81
N THR A 218 -18.17 -11.43 5.83
CA THR A 218 -18.87 -12.64 5.43
C THR A 218 -18.03 -13.59 4.57
N PHE A 219 -17.09 -13.06 3.78
CA PHE A 219 -16.25 -13.90 2.93
C PHE A 219 -15.00 -14.44 3.67
N ASN A 220 -14.52 -15.59 3.21
CA ASN A 220 -13.28 -16.19 3.70
C ASN A 220 -12.09 -15.79 2.83
N LEU A 221 -10.94 -15.52 3.44
CA LEU A 221 -9.71 -15.21 2.72
C LEU A 221 -8.53 -15.96 3.34
N THR A 222 -7.72 -16.61 2.49
CA THR A 222 -6.43 -17.19 2.87
C THR A 222 -5.35 -16.68 1.94
N ALA A 223 -4.14 -16.51 2.49
CA ALA A 223 -3.03 -15.93 1.76
C ALA A 223 -1.75 -16.75 1.91
N THR A 224 -0.90 -16.71 0.88
CA THR A 224 0.51 -17.14 0.93
C THR A 224 1.37 -16.00 0.39
N ALA A 225 2.25 -15.46 1.22
CA ALA A 225 3.08 -14.32 0.85
C ALA A 225 4.50 -14.77 0.47
N VAL A 226 4.89 -14.50 -0.78
CA VAL A 226 6.18 -14.92 -1.34
C VAL A 226 7.04 -13.70 -1.69
N ARG A 227 8.29 -13.66 -1.24
CA ARG A 227 9.27 -12.68 -1.67
C ARG A 227 10.00 -13.18 -2.91
N VAL A 228 10.05 -12.35 -3.95
CA VAL A 228 10.70 -12.65 -5.24
C VAL A 228 11.78 -11.61 -5.57
N PRO A 229 12.79 -11.94 -6.41
CA PRO A 229 13.90 -11.06 -6.73
C PRO A 229 13.53 -9.98 -7.78
N VAL A 230 12.51 -9.19 -7.45
CA VAL A 230 11.95 -8.12 -8.28
C VAL A 230 12.01 -6.81 -7.49
N GLN A 231 12.25 -5.68 -8.16
CA GLN A 231 12.31 -4.36 -7.51
C GLN A 231 11.05 -3.52 -7.74
N GLY A 232 10.40 -3.61 -8.88
CA GLY A 232 9.23 -2.78 -9.17
C GLY A 232 7.91 -3.55 -8.99
N GLY A 233 7.08 -3.15 -8.04
CA GLY A 233 5.72 -3.64 -7.86
C GLY A 233 5.55 -5.03 -7.23
N HIS A 234 4.38 -5.24 -6.65
CA HIS A 234 3.91 -6.53 -6.15
C HIS A 234 2.93 -7.14 -7.15
N SER A 235 2.99 -8.46 -7.28
CA SER A 235 2.02 -9.21 -8.07
C SER A 235 1.22 -10.15 -7.19
N GLU A 236 -0.02 -10.47 -7.60
CA GLU A 236 -0.91 -11.36 -6.89
C GLU A 236 -1.62 -12.31 -7.86
N SER A 237 -1.58 -13.61 -7.57
CA SER A 237 -2.45 -14.60 -8.17
C SER A 237 -3.67 -14.77 -7.28
N VAL A 238 -4.84 -14.46 -7.79
CA VAL A 238 -6.07 -14.43 -7.00
C VAL A 238 -7.09 -15.39 -7.59
N ASN A 239 -7.68 -16.23 -6.73
CA ASN A 239 -8.79 -17.11 -7.03
C ASN A 239 -9.97 -16.69 -6.16
N ILE A 240 -11.10 -16.35 -6.80
CA ILE A 240 -12.28 -15.78 -6.13
C ILE A 240 -13.49 -16.67 -6.41
N GLU A 241 -14.06 -17.29 -5.37
CA GLU A 241 -15.36 -17.97 -5.42
C GLU A 241 -16.47 -16.97 -5.06
N PHE A 242 -17.50 -16.88 -5.90
CA PHE A 242 -18.67 -16.05 -5.69
C PHE A 242 -19.90 -16.86 -5.26
N GLU A 243 -20.85 -16.22 -4.58
CA GLU A 243 -22.17 -16.79 -4.32
C GLU A 243 -23.01 -16.82 -5.61
N ASN A 244 -22.91 -15.79 -6.43
CA ASN A 244 -23.67 -15.61 -7.66
C ASN A 244 -22.88 -16.02 -8.91
N GLU A 245 -23.60 -16.40 -9.95
CA GLU A 245 -22.99 -16.62 -11.28
C GLU A 245 -22.46 -15.30 -11.84
N PHE A 246 -21.37 -15.36 -12.62
CA PHE A 246 -20.78 -14.19 -13.26
C PHE A 246 -20.57 -14.41 -14.76
N ASP A 247 -20.52 -13.31 -15.50
CA ASP A 247 -20.08 -13.26 -16.89
C ASP A 247 -18.69 -12.66 -17.00
N LEU A 248 -17.82 -13.22 -17.84
CA LEU A 248 -16.42 -12.76 -17.95
C LEU A 248 -16.30 -11.38 -18.59
N GLU A 249 -17.17 -11.04 -19.53
CA GLU A 249 -17.17 -9.72 -20.16
C GLU A 249 -17.70 -8.66 -19.19
N GLU A 250 -18.72 -9.00 -18.40
CA GLU A 250 -19.21 -8.12 -17.34
C GLU A 250 -18.13 -7.88 -16.27
N VAL A 251 -17.37 -8.92 -15.87
CA VAL A 251 -16.21 -8.75 -14.97
C VAL A 251 -15.18 -7.78 -15.56
N ARG A 252 -14.83 -7.92 -16.85
CA ARG A 252 -13.88 -7.01 -17.52
C ARG A 252 -14.41 -5.59 -17.56
N ASN A 253 -15.68 -5.41 -17.87
CA ASN A 253 -16.32 -4.09 -17.91
C ASN A 253 -16.29 -3.42 -16.53
N ILE A 254 -16.70 -4.12 -15.47
CA ILE A 254 -16.65 -3.63 -14.09
C ILE A 254 -15.23 -3.16 -13.73
N LEU A 255 -14.22 -3.99 -14.00
CA LEU A 255 -12.83 -3.67 -13.67
C LEU A 255 -12.28 -2.52 -14.52
N SER A 256 -12.66 -2.43 -15.80
CA SER A 256 -12.22 -1.34 -16.68
C SER A 256 -12.84 0.01 -16.32
N GLU A 257 -14.03 0.03 -15.71
CA GLU A 257 -14.73 1.22 -15.23
C GLU A 257 -14.36 1.60 -13.80
N THR A 258 -13.62 0.74 -13.08
CA THR A 258 -13.22 1.01 -11.70
C THR A 258 -12.10 2.07 -11.64
N PRO A 259 -12.31 3.20 -10.97
CA PRO A 259 -11.29 4.24 -10.84
C PRO A 259 -9.98 3.70 -10.25
N GLY A 260 -8.85 4.02 -10.87
CA GLY A 260 -7.53 3.56 -10.43
C GLY A 260 -7.19 2.11 -10.79
N VAL A 261 -8.06 1.43 -11.55
CA VAL A 261 -7.79 0.10 -12.11
C VAL A 261 -7.59 0.20 -13.61
N THR A 262 -6.55 -0.43 -14.14
CA THR A 262 -6.26 -0.52 -15.58
C THR A 262 -6.26 -1.96 -16.02
N LEU A 263 -7.15 -2.29 -16.98
CA LEU A 263 -7.25 -3.63 -17.55
C LEU A 263 -6.14 -3.88 -18.58
N GLN A 264 -5.37 -4.96 -18.41
CA GLN A 264 -4.38 -5.47 -19.35
C GLN A 264 -4.62 -6.96 -19.57
N ASP A 265 -5.61 -7.33 -20.40
CA ASP A 265 -6.08 -8.71 -20.55
C ASP A 265 -6.22 -9.12 -22.04
N ASP A 266 -5.19 -8.87 -22.84
CA ASP A 266 -5.10 -9.37 -24.21
C ASP A 266 -4.09 -10.52 -24.30
N VAL A 267 -4.54 -11.70 -23.94
CA VAL A 267 -3.67 -12.92 -23.91
C VAL A 267 -3.22 -13.35 -25.29
N LYS A 268 -3.95 -13.00 -26.37
CA LYS A 268 -3.58 -13.35 -27.75
C LYS A 268 -2.32 -12.62 -28.19
N ASN A 269 -2.14 -11.39 -27.69
CA ASN A 269 -0.96 -10.57 -27.96
C ASN A 269 0.05 -10.55 -26.80
N ASN A 270 -0.06 -11.49 -25.85
CA ASN A 270 0.80 -11.56 -24.65
C ASN A 270 0.80 -10.27 -23.82
N HIS A 271 -0.32 -9.55 -23.81
CA HIS A 271 -0.47 -8.31 -23.06
C HIS A 271 -1.17 -8.60 -21.72
N TYR A 272 -0.38 -8.55 -20.63
CA TYR A 272 -0.82 -8.81 -19.26
C TYR A 272 0.05 -8.02 -18.27
N PRO A 273 -0.42 -7.77 -17.02
CA PRO A 273 0.32 -6.98 -16.05
C PRO A 273 1.63 -7.64 -15.61
N MET A 274 2.68 -6.82 -15.47
CA MET A 274 4.00 -7.25 -14.98
C MET A 274 4.62 -6.19 -14.07
N PRO A 275 5.37 -6.57 -13.01
CA PRO A 275 6.01 -5.61 -12.10
C PRO A 275 6.88 -4.57 -12.80
N LEU A 276 7.65 -4.99 -13.79
CA LEU A 276 8.55 -4.12 -14.56
C LEU A 276 7.83 -2.93 -15.21
N TYR A 277 6.57 -3.11 -15.62
CA TYR A 277 5.80 -2.08 -16.31
C TYR A 277 4.80 -1.35 -15.41
N SER A 278 4.63 -1.80 -14.17
CA SER A 278 3.83 -1.10 -13.15
C SER A 278 4.67 -0.11 -12.32
N GLU A 279 6.00 -0.28 -12.32
CA GLU A 279 6.90 0.60 -11.59
C GLU A 279 6.74 2.06 -12.02
N GLY A 280 6.60 2.96 -11.05
CA GLY A 280 6.40 4.38 -11.26
C GLY A 280 4.98 4.79 -11.65
N LYS A 281 4.00 3.87 -11.67
CA LYS A 281 2.60 4.16 -11.99
C LYS A 281 1.69 4.05 -10.77
N ASP A 282 0.58 4.79 -10.81
CA ASP A 282 -0.39 4.82 -9.71
C ASP A 282 -1.53 3.81 -9.86
N ASP A 283 -1.69 3.24 -11.05
CA ASP A 283 -2.77 2.30 -11.34
C ASP A 283 -2.52 0.92 -10.72
N VAL A 284 -3.60 0.25 -10.40
CA VAL A 284 -3.66 -1.20 -10.17
C VAL A 284 -3.97 -1.88 -11.49
N PHE A 285 -3.03 -2.67 -12.00
CA PHE A 285 -3.17 -3.38 -13.28
C PHE A 285 -3.77 -4.76 -13.06
N VAL A 286 -4.77 -5.12 -13.84
CA VAL A 286 -5.47 -6.42 -13.76
C VAL A 286 -5.49 -7.10 -15.12
N GLY A 287 -5.26 -8.40 -15.11
CA GLY A 287 -5.36 -9.23 -16.31
C GLY A 287 -5.40 -10.72 -15.99
N ARG A 288 -5.22 -11.55 -17.03
CA ARG A 288 -5.30 -13.01 -16.91
C ARG A 288 -6.65 -13.45 -16.32
N ILE A 289 -7.72 -12.73 -16.67
CA ILE A 289 -9.09 -12.95 -16.21
C ILE A 289 -9.67 -14.16 -16.91
N ARG A 290 -10.02 -15.20 -16.14
CA ARG A 290 -10.54 -16.46 -16.66
C ARG A 290 -11.32 -17.24 -15.61
N ARG A 291 -12.25 -18.07 -16.07
CA ARG A 291 -12.95 -19.01 -15.17
C ARG A 291 -11.97 -20.04 -14.60
N ASP A 292 -12.19 -20.44 -13.38
CA ASP A 292 -11.60 -21.66 -12.81
C ASP A 292 -12.37 -22.87 -13.37
N LEU A 293 -11.65 -23.76 -14.05
CA LEU A 293 -12.28 -24.95 -14.65
C LEU A 293 -12.51 -26.08 -13.65
N SER A 294 -11.95 -25.97 -12.45
CA SER A 294 -12.06 -26.97 -11.39
C SER A 294 -13.19 -26.69 -10.39
N GLN A 295 -13.69 -25.45 -10.36
CA GLN A 295 -14.64 -24.98 -9.36
C GLN A 295 -15.69 -24.05 -10.01
N PRO A 296 -17.01 -24.33 -9.87
CA PRO A 296 -18.05 -23.44 -10.39
C PRO A 296 -18.01 -22.08 -9.69
N LYS A 297 -18.58 -21.08 -10.35
CA LYS A 297 -18.66 -19.69 -9.85
C LYS A 297 -17.32 -19.09 -9.40
N THR A 298 -16.22 -19.57 -9.95
CA THR A 298 -14.88 -19.21 -9.49
C THR A 298 -14.07 -18.58 -10.61
N LEU A 299 -13.44 -17.46 -10.28
CA LEU A 299 -12.64 -16.59 -11.14
C LEU A 299 -11.16 -16.67 -10.75
N ASN A 300 -10.29 -16.77 -11.75
CA ASN A 300 -8.85 -16.54 -11.60
C ASN A 300 -8.47 -15.23 -12.26
N LEU A 301 -7.62 -14.45 -11.60
CA LEU A 301 -7.05 -13.22 -12.16
C LEU A 301 -5.64 -12.95 -11.62
N TRP A 302 -4.98 -11.96 -12.20
CA TRP A 302 -3.64 -11.51 -11.87
C TRP A 302 -3.64 -10.00 -11.68
N ILE A 303 -3.13 -9.53 -10.52
CA ILE A 303 -3.07 -8.13 -10.14
C ILE A 303 -1.62 -7.72 -9.99
N VAL A 304 -1.28 -6.51 -10.44
CA VAL A 304 0.05 -5.92 -10.25
C VAL A 304 -0.09 -4.43 -9.95
N ALA A 305 0.63 -3.95 -8.94
CA ALA A 305 0.72 -2.52 -8.67
C ALA A 305 2.10 -2.15 -8.10
N ASP A 306 2.51 -0.89 -8.27
CA ASP A 306 3.69 -0.35 -7.60
C ASP A 306 3.41 -0.23 -6.09
N ASN A 307 4.12 -1.03 -5.30
CA ASN A 307 3.94 -1.11 -3.86
C ASN A 307 4.41 0.13 -3.09
N LEU A 308 5.25 0.97 -3.69
CA LEU A 308 5.69 2.24 -3.11
C LEU A 308 4.78 3.40 -3.49
N ARG A 309 4.08 3.30 -4.65
CA ARG A 309 3.13 4.31 -5.11
C ARG A 309 1.72 3.99 -4.62
N LYS A 310 0.87 3.35 -5.43
CA LYS A 310 -0.51 3.04 -4.99
C LYS A 310 -0.52 2.20 -3.72
N GLY A 311 0.44 1.30 -3.55
CA GLY A 311 0.56 0.48 -2.35
C GLY A 311 0.94 1.24 -1.06
N ALA A 312 1.37 2.52 -1.15
CA ALA A 312 1.79 3.30 0.01
C ALA A 312 1.58 4.81 -0.19
N ALA A 313 2.52 5.47 -0.89
CA ALA A 313 2.59 6.93 -0.98
C ALA A 313 1.36 7.54 -1.65
N THR A 314 0.95 7.02 -2.80
CA THR A 314 -0.18 7.55 -3.55
C THR A 314 -1.48 7.41 -2.77
N ASN A 315 -1.73 6.25 -2.16
CA ASN A 315 -2.93 6.06 -1.35
C ASN A 315 -2.97 7.02 -0.15
N ALA A 316 -1.84 7.24 0.54
CA ALA A 316 -1.76 8.19 1.64
C ALA A 316 -2.00 9.64 1.19
N VAL A 317 -1.44 10.04 0.04
CA VAL A 317 -1.66 11.38 -0.53
C VAL A 317 -3.11 11.55 -1.00
N GLN A 318 -3.73 10.53 -1.59
CA GLN A 318 -5.16 10.54 -1.95
C GLN A 318 -6.06 10.69 -0.72
N ILE A 319 -5.72 10.07 0.43
CA ILE A 319 -6.43 10.34 1.70
C ILE A 319 -6.31 11.82 2.06
N ALA A 320 -5.11 12.43 1.96
CA ALA A 320 -4.92 13.84 2.22
C ALA A 320 -5.74 14.73 1.26
N GLU A 321 -5.79 14.39 -0.03
CA GLU A 321 -6.62 15.08 -1.02
C GLU A 321 -8.11 15.04 -0.65
N TYR A 322 -8.60 13.86 -0.25
CA TYR A 322 -9.98 13.71 0.18
C TYR A 322 -10.31 14.56 1.40
N LEU A 323 -9.43 14.58 2.40
CA LEU A 323 -9.60 15.41 3.59
C LEU A 323 -9.69 16.89 3.26
N VAL A 324 -8.80 17.39 2.39
CA VAL A 324 -8.79 18.78 1.95
C VAL A 324 -10.03 19.12 1.13
N ALA A 325 -10.40 18.28 0.15
CA ALA A 325 -11.55 18.51 -0.71
C ALA A 325 -12.88 18.54 0.04
N ASN A 326 -12.97 17.83 1.17
CA ASN A 326 -14.18 17.74 2.00
C ASN A 326 -14.11 18.62 3.26
N ASN A 327 -13.11 19.51 3.40
CA ASN A 327 -12.91 20.39 4.56
C ASN A 327 -12.88 19.63 5.89
N LEU A 328 -12.18 18.49 5.93
CA LEU A 328 -12.04 17.65 7.13
C LEU A 328 -10.73 17.92 7.90
N VAL A 329 -9.90 18.83 7.42
CA VAL A 329 -8.68 19.33 8.05
C VAL A 329 -8.76 20.82 8.31
#